data_bed90c46589cd2e04948112511f9b168
#
_entry.id   bed90c46589cd2e04948112511f9b168
#
_cell.length_a   1.000
_cell.length_b   1.000
_cell.length_c   1.000
_cell.angle_alpha   90.00
_cell.angle_beta   90.00
_cell.angle_gamma   90.00
#
_symmetry.space_group_name_H-M   'P 1'
#
loop_
_entity.id
_entity.type
_entity.pdbx_description
1 polymer ?
#
loop_
_entity_poly.entity_id
_entity_poly.type
_entity_poly.pdbx_seq_one_letter_code
_entity_poly.pdbx_strand_id
1 'polypeptide(L)'
;MTNRRFAGAVAAALVLAACTDNQADSPLASPAPESPSGLPILASAKVVTPAAQPAPGQFTITLRFINPPTATQESRFTAARTKWEGIISGDVPDVTGHIPARSCGNTFKTPVFDGTIDDILIDVLLQPIDGPGAVLGAAGPCLIRGADNLTAYGFMFFDTADLDRLEQLGFFDEVVVHEMGHVLGFGSLWSFNRTLLTGVGTTDPRFTGPLAIAAYDKLGGSGTVPVEGDQGGAGTLNRHWDEATFFNELMTGFLNSSATANPLSDLSVAAMGDLGYVVNLGSGDKYQLPKSGGPGLAVQGAAGTGGLDLAKGELLVRPTMVVR
;
A
#
# COMPACT_ATOMS: atom_id res chain seq x y z
N MET A 1 -27.60 -82.58 -23.23
CA MET A 1 -26.65 -82.64 -22.10
C MET A 1 -25.36 -81.98 -22.58
N THR A 2 -25.18 -80.68 -22.41
CA THR A 2 -24.01 -79.94 -22.91
C THR A 2 -23.55 -78.95 -21.85
N ASN A 3 -22.42 -79.36 -21.24
CA ASN A 3 -21.71 -78.48 -20.27
C ASN A 3 -21.06 -77.31 -20.99
N ARG A 4 -21.42 -76.11 -20.63
CA ARG A 4 -20.66 -74.84 -20.98
C ARG A 4 -19.90 -74.42 -19.75
N ARG A 5 -18.57 -74.41 -19.86
CA ARG A 5 -17.64 -73.82 -18.91
C ARG A 5 -17.58 -72.31 -19.18
N PHE A 6 -17.86 -71.50 -18.16
CA PHE A 6 -17.59 -70.10 -18.19
C PHE A 6 -16.16 -69.85 -17.72
N ALA A 7 -15.35 -69.23 -18.60
CA ALA A 7 -14.06 -68.72 -18.25
C ALA A 7 -14.25 -67.28 -17.71
N GLY A 8 -13.87 -67.04 -16.45
CA GLY A 8 -13.86 -65.77 -15.84
C GLY A 8 -12.63 -64.98 -16.27
N ALA A 9 -12.85 -63.86 -16.93
CA ALA A 9 -11.81 -62.84 -17.18
C ALA A 9 -11.71 -61.91 -15.95
N VAL A 10 -10.55 -61.93 -15.31
CA VAL A 10 -10.22 -60.95 -14.25
C VAL A 10 -9.75 -59.70 -14.95
N ALA A 11 -10.57 -58.66 -14.90
CA ALA A 11 -10.16 -57.31 -15.31
C ALA A 11 -9.46 -56.65 -14.15
N ALA A 12 -8.14 -56.44 -14.26
CA ALA A 12 -7.39 -55.60 -13.35
C ALA A 12 -7.71 -54.11 -13.66
N ALA A 13 -8.44 -53.47 -12.78
CA ALA A 13 -8.65 -52.03 -12.83
C ALA A 13 -7.40 -51.34 -12.28
N LEU A 14 -6.62 -50.72 -13.17
CA LEU A 14 -5.63 -49.74 -12.77
C LEU A 14 -6.38 -48.48 -12.25
N VAL A 15 -6.31 -48.28 -10.94
CA VAL A 15 -6.71 -47.01 -10.34
C VAL A 15 -5.56 -46.01 -10.57
N LEU A 16 -5.71 -45.18 -11.59
CA LEU A 16 -4.91 -43.96 -11.72
C LEU A 16 -5.37 -42.96 -10.63
N ALA A 17 -4.59 -42.89 -9.55
CA ALA A 17 -4.72 -41.79 -8.61
C ALA A 17 -4.28 -40.49 -9.31
N ALA A 18 -5.23 -39.77 -9.86
CA ALA A 18 -5.02 -38.39 -10.22
C ALA A 18 -4.91 -37.58 -8.91
N CYS A 19 -3.70 -37.18 -8.55
CA CYS A 19 -3.50 -36.10 -7.59
C CYS A 19 -4.06 -34.85 -8.22
N THR A 20 -5.32 -34.52 -7.96
CA THR A 20 -5.83 -33.19 -8.14
C THR A 20 -5.33 -32.40 -6.93
N ASP A 21 -4.27 -31.61 -7.12
CA ASP A 21 -3.95 -30.51 -6.24
C ASP A 21 -5.11 -29.50 -6.32
N ASN A 22 -6.18 -29.76 -5.59
CA ASN A 22 -7.11 -28.76 -5.14
C ASN A 22 -6.44 -28.02 -3.96
N GLN A 23 -5.45 -27.19 -4.25
CA GLN A 23 -5.19 -26.05 -3.37
C GLN A 23 -6.38 -25.12 -3.54
N ALA A 24 -7.45 -25.40 -2.81
CA ALA A 24 -8.41 -24.38 -2.46
C ALA A 24 -7.58 -23.28 -1.77
N ASP A 25 -7.58 -22.09 -2.37
CA ASP A 25 -7.06 -20.88 -1.75
C ASP A 25 -7.70 -20.75 -0.36
N SER A 26 -6.96 -21.23 0.65
CA SER A 26 -7.26 -20.84 2.02
C SER A 26 -7.09 -19.32 2.06
N PRO A 27 -8.07 -18.57 2.57
CA PRO A 27 -7.87 -17.16 2.78
C PRO A 27 -6.56 -17.02 3.56
N LEU A 28 -5.58 -16.37 2.95
CA LEU A 28 -4.25 -16.15 3.52
C LEU A 28 -4.48 -15.52 4.89
N ALA A 29 -4.24 -16.32 5.93
CA ALA A 29 -4.22 -15.79 7.28
C ALA A 29 -3.29 -14.56 7.25
N SER A 30 -3.78 -13.42 7.71
CA SER A 30 -2.94 -12.21 7.82
C SER A 30 -1.63 -12.62 8.46
N PRO A 31 -0.50 -12.48 7.78
CA PRO A 31 0.76 -12.90 8.36
C PRO A 31 0.97 -12.13 9.66
N ALA A 32 1.49 -12.81 10.67
CA ALA A 32 1.88 -12.19 11.93
C ALA A 32 2.73 -10.95 11.69
N PRO A 33 2.69 -9.93 12.55
CA PRO A 33 3.49 -8.71 12.39
C PRO A 33 4.96 -9.10 12.22
N GLU A 34 5.52 -8.78 11.06
CA GLU A 34 6.91 -9.04 10.77
C GLU A 34 7.77 -7.96 11.44
N SER A 35 8.77 -8.38 12.20
CA SER A 35 9.73 -7.46 12.80
C SER A 35 10.79 -7.08 11.76
N PRO A 36 11.24 -5.81 11.71
CA PRO A 36 12.38 -5.40 10.86
C PRO A 36 13.65 -6.21 11.11
N SER A 37 13.78 -6.81 12.29
CA SER A 37 14.92 -7.68 12.64
C SER A 37 15.04 -8.95 11.81
N GLY A 38 13.99 -9.37 11.11
CA GLY A 38 14.01 -10.54 10.22
C GLY A 38 14.38 -10.20 8.77
N LEU A 39 14.46 -8.93 8.38
CA LEU A 39 14.80 -8.56 7.01
C LEU A 39 16.30 -8.70 6.73
N PRO A 40 16.68 -9.14 5.51
CA PRO A 40 18.07 -9.13 5.09
C PRO A 40 18.67 -7.73 5.12
N ILE A 41 19.91 -7.62 5.60
CA ILE A 41 20.68 -6.36 5.59
C ILE A 41 21.26 -6.17 4.20
N LEU A 42 21.00 -5.03 3.57
CA LEU A 42 21.65 -4.61 2.33
C LEU A 42 23.05 -4.07 2.65
N ALA A 43 24.06 -4.94 2.56
CA ALA A 43 25.44 -4.57 2.88
C ALA A 43 26.12 -3.67 1.84
N SER A 44 25.56 -3.58 0.63
CA SER A 44 26.08 -2.75 -0.47
C SER A 44 25.63 -1.28 -0.42
N ALA A 45 24.78 -0.92 0.54
CA ALA A 45 24.38 0.45 0.81
C ALA A 45 24.45 0.74 2.31
N LYS A 46 24.52 2.00 2.69
CA LYS A 46 24.58 2.45 4.08
C LYS A 46 23.79 3.74 4.28
N VAL A 47 23.28 3.92 5.48
CA VAL A 47 22.73 5.20 5.92
C VAL A 47 23.88 6.18 6.16
N VAL A 48 23.72 7.40 5.67
CA VAL A 48 24.67 8.50 5.86
C VAL A 48 23.92 9.63 6.54
N THR A 49 24.38 10.03 7.71
CA THR A 49 23.85 11.24 8.33
C THR A 49 24.60 12.42 7.72
N PRO A 50 23.90 13.41 7.14
CA PRO A 50 24.55 14.59 6.60
C PRO A 50 25.41 15.27 7.65
N ALA A 51 26.58 15.79 7.25
CA ALA A 51 27.50 16.49 8.15
C ALA A 51 26.93 17.81 8.68
N ALA A 52 25.93 18.34 8.00
CA ALA A 52 25.12 19.48 8.44
C ALA A 52 23.66 19.04 8.36
N GLN A 53 22.89 19.32 9.41
CA GLN A 53 21.45 19.08 9.37
C GLN A 53 20.87 19.95 8.26
N PRO A 54 20.17 19.41 7.26
CA PRO A 54 19.52 20.21 6.24
C PRO A 54 18.61 21.23 6.87
N ALA A 55 18.36 22.32 6.15
CA ALA A 55 17.43 23.33 6.64
C ALA A 55 16.05 22.69 6.87
N PRO A 56 15.34 23.00 7.96
CA PRO A 56 13.99 22.49 8.18
C PRO A 56 13.10 22.76 6.96
N GLY A 57 12.47 21.71 6.41
CA GLY A 57 11.50 21.84 5.33
C GLY A 57 11.95 21.31 3.97
N GLN A 58 12.87 20.39 3.91
CA GLN A 58 13.36 19.81 2.64
C GLN A 58 13.25 18.28 2.60
N PHE A 59 12.07 17.74 2.87
CA PHE A 59 11.81 16.35 2.49
C PHE A 59 11.64 16.27 0.98
N THR A 60 12.39 15.37 0.34
CA THR A 60 12.48 15.25 -1.11
C THR A 60 12.04 13.88 -1.58
N ILE A 61 11.09 13.81 -2.48
CA ILE A 61 10.69 12.57 -3.15
C ILE A 61 11.29 12.55 -4.56
N THR A 62 12.27 11.70 -4.78
CA THR A 62 12.84 11.48 -6.12
C THR A 62 12.00 10.43 -6.87
N LEU A 63 11.35 10.83 -7.97
CA LEU A 63 10.64 9.92 -8.86
C LEU A 63 11.55 9.49 -10.01
N ARG A 64 11.67 8.17 -10.23
CA ARG A 64 12.39 7.61 -11.38
C ARG A 64 11.43 6.80 -12.24
N PHE A 65 11.04 7.37 -13.38
CA PHE A 65 10.20 6.65 -14.34
C PHE A 65 11.01 5.61 -15.10
N ILE A 66 10.64 4.36 -14.97
CA ILE A 66 11.32 3.24 -15.65
C ILE A 66 10.84 3.13 -17.10
N ASN A 67 9.56 3.42 -17.31
CA ASN A 67 8.95 3.55 -18.62
C ASN A 67 8.55 5.01 -18.82
N PRO A 68 8.74 5.60 -20.03
CA PRO A 68 8.36 6.99 -20.27
C PRO A 68 6.87 7.21 -20.02
N PRO A 69 6.48 8.12 -19.11
CA PRO A 69 5.11 8.52 -18.91
C PRO A 69 4.65 9.45 -20.05
N THR A 70 3.34 9.58 -20.23
CA THR A 70 2.79 10.74 -20.93
C THR A 70 2.98 12.01 -20.10
N ALA A 71 2.91 13.19 -20.73
CA ALA A 71 3.01 14.47 -20.00
C ALA A 71 1.90 14.61 -18.93
N THR A 72 0.70 14.10 -19.22
CA THR A 72 -0.40 14.08 -18.25
C THR A 72 -0.03 13.21 -17.04
N GLN A 73 0.39 11.97 -17.27
CA GLN A 73 0.80 11.05 -16.20
C GLN A 73 1.92 11.64 -15.35
N GLU A 74 2.99 12.14 -15.97
CA GLU A 74 4.10 12.78 -15.26
C GLU A 74 3.62 13.93 -14.37
N SER A 75 2.67 14.74 -14.86
CA SER A 75 2.13 15.84 -14.07
C SER A 75 1.36 15.37 -12.84
N ARG A 76 0.64 14.23 -12.91
CA ARG A 76 -0.09 13.65 -11.77
C ARG A 76 0.85 13.13 -10.68
N PHE A 77 1.89 12.39 -11.09
CA PHE A 77 2.93 11.95 -10.15
C PHE A 77 3.66 13.13 -9.51
N THR A 78 3.96 14.18 -10.29
CA THR A 78 4.59 15.40 -9.77
C THR A 78 3.69 16.13 -8.78
N ALA A 79 2.39 16.20 -9.04
CA ALA A 79 1.42 16.80 -8.11
C ALA A 79 1.32 16.01 -6.80
N ALA A 80 1.25 14.67 -6.86
CA ALA A 80 1.25 13.80 -5.70
C ALA A 80 2.54 13.97 -4.86
N ARG A 81 3.70 13.98 -5.53
CA ARG A 81 4.98 14.29 -4.90
C ARG A 81 4.93 15.61 -4.15
N THR A 82 4.52 16.68 -4.80
CA THR A 82 4.45 18.01 -4.21
C THR A 82 3.50 18.05 -3.00
N LYS A 83 2.38 17.31 -3.06
CA LYS A 83 1.45 17.21 -1.93
C LYS A 83 2.12 16.55 -0.72
N TRP A 84 2.80 15.42 -0.90
CA TRP A 84 3.48 14.72 0.17
C TRP A 84 4.70 15.48 0.71
N GLU A 85 5.48 16.15 -0.15
CA GLU A 85 6.57 17.06 0.26
C GLU A 85 6.05 18.28 1.04
N GLY A 86 4.83 18.72 0.80
CA GLY A 86 4.16 19.74 1.61
C GLY A 86 3.69 19.25 2.99
N ILE A 87 3.41 17.95 3.11
CA ILE A 87 2.96 17.30 4.34
C ILE A 87 4.16 16.93 5.22
N ILE A 88 5.17 16.27 4.65
CA ILE A 88 6.39 15.87 5.36
C ILE A 88 7.39 17.01 5.25
N SER A 89 7.79 17.55 6.39
CA SER A 89 8.62 18.77 6.45
C SER A 89 10.02 18.52 7.00
N GLY A 90 10.32 17.32 7.47
CA GLY A 90 11.61 16.97 8.05
C GLY A 90 12.40 16.04 7.15
N ASP A 91 13.65 16.38 6.97
CA ASP A 91 14.66 15.57 6.33
C ASP A 91 14.85 14.23 7.04
N VAL A 92 15.12 13.17 6.31
CA VAL A 92 15.51 11.86 6.84
C VAL A 92 16.90 11.47 6.30
N PRO A 93 17.68 10.64 7.04
CA PRO A 93 19.05 10.36 6.65
C PRO A 93 19.19 9.77 5.24
N ASP A 94 20.16 10.26 4.47
CA ASP A 94 20.50 9.76 3.14
C ASP A 94 20.87 8.28 3.15
N VAL A 95 20.65 7.62 2.02
CA VAL A 95 21.15 6.27 1.78
C VAL A 95 22.09 6.29 0.58
N THR A 96 23.34 5.90 0.77
CA THR A 96 24.31 5.85 -0.33
C THR A 96 24.83 4.43 -0.56
N GLY A 97 24.97 4.04 -1.82
CA GLY A 97 25.52 2.74 -2.21
C GLY A 97 24.91 2.16 -3.45
N HIS A 98 25.01 0.84 -3.54
CA HIS A 98 24.51 0.02 -4.64
C HIS A 98 23.24 -0.73 -4.21
N ILE A 99 22.13 -0.49 -4.86
CA ILE A 99 20.88 -1.24 -4.68
C ILE A 99 20.71 -2.16 -5.91
N PRO A 100 20.74 -3.48 -5.73
CA PRO A 100 20.63 -4.42 -6.83
C PRO A 100 19.30 -4.30 -7.58
N ALA A 101 19.31 -4.66 -8.86
CA ALA A 101 18.06 -4.79 -9.61
C ALA A 101 17.12 -5.79 -8.91
N ARG A 102 15.82 -5.57 -9.06
CA ARG A 102 14.74 -6.40 -8.47
C ARG A 102 14.74 -6.43 -6.93
N SER A 103 15.28 -5.41 -6.30
CA SER A 103 15.25 -5.28 -4.85
C SER A 103 13.84 -5.19 -4.25
N CYS A 104 12.84 -4.88 -5.07
CA CYS A 104 11.42 -4.90 -4.68
C CYS A 104 10.73 -6.25 -4.92
N GLY A 105 11.49 -7.31 -5.17
CA GLY A 105 10.98 -8.65 -5.50
C GLY A 105 11.11 -8.99 -6.99
N ASN A 106 11.01 -10.27 -7.30
CA ASN A 106 11.25 -10.74 -8.68
C ASN A 106 10.14 -10.36 -9.67
N THR A 107 8.95 -10.10 -9.18
CA THR A 107 7.80 -9.69 -10.00
C THR A 107 8.01 -8.30 -10.57
N PHE A 108 8.58 -7.39 -9.78
CA PHE A 108 8.81 -6.01 -10.16
C PHE A 108 10.23 -5.85 -10.69
N LYS A 109 10.37 -5.52 -11.96
CA LYS A 109 11.66 -5.43 -12.63
C LYS A 109 12.33 -4.07 -12.37
N THR A 110 12.40 -3.68 -11.09
CA THR A 110 13.13 -2.46 -10.71
C THR A 110 14.59 -2.54 -11.14
N PRO A 111 15.16 -1.49 -11.73
CA PRO A 111 16.55 -1.50 -12.18
C PRO A 111 17.52 -1.33 -11.01
N VAL A 112 18.79 -1.54 -11.29
CA VAL A 112 19.87 -1.21 -10.37
C VAL A 112 19.89 0.30 -10.08
N PHE A 113 20.27 0.65 -8.86
CA PHE A 113 20.56 2.03 -8.49
C PHE A 113 21.97 2.10 -7.86
N ASP A 114 22.77 3.06 -8.33
CA ASP A 114 24.08 3.39 -7.78
C ASP A 114 24.11 4.89 -7.48
N GLY A 115 24.34 5.27 -6.24
CA GLY A 115 24.40 6.67 -5.86
C GLY A 115 23.91 6.96 -4.44
N THR A 116 23.42 8.17 -4.25
CA THR A 116 22.83 8.63 -2.99
C THR A 116 21.34 8.90 -3.20
N ILE A 117 20.52 8.37 -2.31
CA ILE A 117 19.11 8.69 -2.16
C ILE A 117 19.04 9.74 -1.05
N ASP A 118 18.55 10.92 -1.42
CA ASP A 118 18.19 12.00 -0.52
C ASP A 118 16.73 11.78 -0.14
N ASP A 119 16.44 11.49 1.12
CA ASP A 119 15.16 11.07 1.67
C ASP A 119 14.59 9.79 1.04
N ILE A 120 13.93 9.85 -0.11
CA ILE A 120 13.29 8.68 -0.73
C ILE A 120 13.40 8.67 -2.25
N LEU A 121 13.72 7.49 -2.79
CA LEU A 121 13.61 7.20 -4.22
C LEU A 121 12.41 6.30 -4.47
N ILE A 122 11.55 6.69 -5.42
CA ILE A 122 10.40 5.90 -5.87
C ILE A 122 10.54 5.58 -7.36
N ASP A 123 10.66 4.29 -7.68
CA ASP A 123 10.54 3.84 -9.06
C ASP A 123 9.08 3.80 -9.49
N VAL A 124 8.79 4.39 -10.63
CA VAL A 124 7.47 4.38 -11.24
C VAL A 124 7.51 3.52 -12.50
N LEU A 125 6.74 2.43 -12.49
CA LEU A 125 6.63 1.48 -13.59
C LEU A 125 5.22 1.56 -14.18
N LEU A 126 5.12 1.97 -15.44
CA LEU A 126 3.87 2.03 -16.19
C LEU A 126 3.96 1.00 -17.30
N GLN A 127 3.35 -0.17 -17.12
CA GLN A 127 3.42 -1.27 -18.10
C GLN A 127 2.20 -2.18 -17.99
N PRO A 128 1.87 -2.97 -19.03
CA PRO A 128 0.80 -3.94 -18.94
C PRO A 128 1.05 -4.96 -17.81
N ILE A 129 0.03 -5.20 -16.97
CA ILE A 129 0.01 -6.23 -15.93
C ILE A 129 -0.85 -7.39 -16.39
N ASP A 130 -2.16 -7.24 -16.31
CA ASP A 130 -3.13 -8.30 -16.62
C ASP A 130 -4.37 -7.79 -17.38
N GLY A 131 -4.37 -6.52 -17.76
CA GLY A 131 -5.42 -5.91 -18.56
C GLY A 131 -6.51 -5.22 -17.70
N PRO A 132 -7.52 -4.62 -18.36
CA PRO A 132 -8.44 -3.71 -17.68
C PRO A 132 -9.24 -4.38 -16.54
N GLY A 133 -9.24 -3.76 -15.36
CA GLY A 133 -10.17 -4.05 -14.27
C GLY A 133 -9.82 -5.22 -13.36
N ALA A 134 -8.60 -5.76 -13.45
CA ALA A 134 -8.08 -6.73 -12.49
C ALA A 134 -7.08 -6.05 -11.54
N VAL A 135 -5.76 -6.27 -11.66
CA VAL A 135 -4.77 -5.57 -10.84
C VAL A 135 -4.54 -4.16 -11.37
N LEU A 136 -5.00 -3.16 -10.65
CA LEU A 136 -4.81 -1.75 -10.98
C LEU A 136 -3.35 -1.34 -10.84
N GLY A 137 -2.73 -1.77 -9.76
CA GLY A 137 -1.36 -1.43 -9.43
C GLY A 137 -0.81 -2.15 -8.21
N ALA A 138 0.42 -1.84 -7.90
CA ALA A 138 1.11 -2.28 -6.71
C ALA A 138 2.01 -1.15 -6.21
N ALA A 139 2.00 -0.90 -4.91
CA ALA A 139 2.86 0.10 -4.32
C ALA A 139 3.42 -0.37 -2.97
N GLY A 140 4.56 0.16 -2.60
CA GLY A 140 5.09 -0.08 -1.28
C GLY A 140 6.59 0.13 -1.15
N PRO A 141 7.08 0.04 0.08
CA PRO A 141 8.50 0.12 0.41
C PRO A 141 9.24 -1.15 -0.01
N CYS A 142 10.47 -0.99 -0.49
CA CYS A 142 11.40 -2.08 -0.80
C CYS A 142 12.55 -2.13 0.20
N LEU A 143 13.15 -0.97 0.47
CA LEU A 143 14.26 -0.80 1.39
C LEU A 143 13.87 0.20 2.46
N ILE A 144 13.99 -0.19 3.72
CA ILE A 144 13.78 0.69 4.86
C ILE A 144 15.10 0.96 5.60
N ARG A 145 15.18 2.10 6.27
CA ARG A 145 16.27 2.43 7.17
C ARG A 145 16.15 1.64 8.47
N GLY A 146 17.26 1.10 8.96
CA GLY A 146 17.24 0.26 10.16
C GLY A 146 17.08 1.01 11.47
N ALA A 147 17.31 2.32 11.48
CA ALA A 147 17.24 3.14 12.69
C ALA A 147 15.81 3.59 13.01
N ASP A 148 15.05 3.99 12.01
CA ASP A 148 13.71 4.58 12.14
C ASP A 148 12.61 3.77 11.44
N ASN A 149 12.98 2.78 10.62
CA ASN A 149 12.11 1.96 9.77
C ASN A 149 11.39 2.76 8.67
N LEU A 150 11.83 3.97 8.35
CA LEU A 150 11.26 4.74 7.26
C LEU A 150 11.75 4.26 5.90
N THR A 151 10.94 4.44 4.88
CA THR A 151 11.26 4.03 3.52
C THR A 151 12.42 4.84 2.96
N ALA A 152 13.44 4.17 2.44
CA ALA A 152 14.51 4.79 1.66
C ALA A 152 14.28 4.59 0.15
N TYR A 153 13.79 3.42 -0.25
CA TYR A 153 13.51 3.08 -1.63
C TYR A 153 12.23 2.28 -1.73
N GLY A 154 11.38 2.66 -2.65
CA GLY A 154 10.14 1.96 -2.93
C GLY A 154 9.76 2.04 -4.40
N PHE A 155 8.56 1.57 -4.73
CA PHE A 155 8.06 1.61 -6.09
C PHE A 155 6.55 1.79 -6.13
N MET A 156 6.09 2.26 -7.28
CA MET A 156 4.70 2.30 -7.71
C MET A 156 4.61 1.64 -9.08
N PHE A 157 3.70 0.71 -9.24
CA PHE A 157 3.51 -0.04 -10.46
C PHE A 157 2.05 0.04 -10.88
N PHE A 158 1.76 0.47 -12.10
CA PHE A 158 0.41 0.62 -12.61
C PHE A 158 0.22 -0.13 -13.92
N ASP A 159 -0.95 -0.77 -14.07
CA ASP A 159 -1.37 -1.34 -15.34
C ASP A 159 -1.76 -0.22 -16.30
N THR A 160 -1.05 -0.15 -17.44
CA THR A 160 -1.34 0.85 -18.47
C THR A 160 -2.74 0.70 -19.06
N ALA A 161 -3.34 -0.48 -18.99
CA ALA A 161 -4.69 -0.71 -19.47
C ALA A 161 -5.76 -0.05 -18.57
N ASP A 162 -5.44 0.18 -17.30
CA ASP A 162 -6.34 0.84 -16.34
C ASP A 162 -6.11 2.36 -16.25
N LEU A 163 -4.92 2.86 -16.61
CA LEU A 163 -4.60 4.29 -16.49
C LEU A 163 -5.56 5.18 -17.29
N ASP A 164 -5.86 4.82 -18.53
CA ASP A 164 -6.79 5.59 -19.38
C ASP A 164 -8.19 5.66 -18.74
N ARG A 165 -8.61 4.58 -18.10
CA ARG A 165 -9.88 4.53 -17.38
C ARG A 165 -9.87 5.41 -16.13
N LEU A 166 -8.78 5.39 -15.36
CA LEU A 166 -8.62 6.25 -14.19
C LEU A 166 -8.64 7.73 -14.56
N GLU A 167 -7.98 8.10 -15.66
CA GLU A 167 -8.00 9.46 -16.19
C GLU A 167 -9.42 9.88 -16.61
N GLN A 168 -10.15 9.01 -17.33
CA GLN A 168 -11.53 9.27 -17.77
C GLN A 168 -12.51 9.39 -16.60
N LEU A 169 -12.31 8.61 -15.55
CA LEU A 169 -13.15 8.66 -14.36
C LEU A 169 -12.76 9.80 -13.41
N GLY A 170 -11.61 10.43 -13.62
CA GLY A 170 -11.11 11.52 -12.78
C GLY A 170 -10.48 11.09 -11.46
N PHE A 171 -10.12 9.80 -11.32
CA PHE A 171 -9.53 9.25 -10.09
C PHE A 171 -8.00 9.21 -10.09
N PHE A 172 -7.36 9.43 -11.22
CA PHE A 172 -5.93 9.17 -11.34
C PHE A 172 -5.09 9.98 -10.36
N ASP A 173 -5.43 11.25 -10.12
CA ASP A 173 -4.74 12.09 -9.13
C ASP A 173 -4.81 11.50 -7.72
N GLU A 174 -6.02 11.09 -7.31
CA GLU A 174 -6.29 10.55 -5.99
C GLU A 174 -5.60 9.21 -5.79
N VAL A 175 -5.65 8.32 -6.79
CA VAL A 175 -4.96 7.02 -6.77
C VAL A 175 -3.45 7.22 -6.63
N VAL A 176 -2.82 8.14 -7.37
CA VAL A 176 -1.37 8.36 -7.27
C VAL A 176 -0.98 8.89 -5.89
N VAL A 177 -1.78 9.78 -5.30
CA VAL A 177 -1.53 10.27 -3.92
C VAL A 177 -1.67 9.14 -2.92
N HIS A 178 -2.71 8.30 -3.04
CA HIS A 178 -2.98 7.15 -2.19
C HIS A 178 -1.83 6.14 -2.22
N GLU A 179 -1.44 5.69 -3.41
CA GLU A 179 -0.37 4.72 -3.60
C GLU A 179 0.99 5.23 -3.10
N MET A 180 1.26 6.53 -3.31
CA MET A 180 2.48 7.14 -2.79
C MET A 180 2.49 7.15 -1.25
N GLY A 181 1.33 7.30 -0.60
CA GLY A 181 1.18 7.12 0.85
C GLY A 181 1.62 5.74 1.32
N HIS A 182 1.28 4.68 0.59
CA HIS A 182 1.72 3.31 0.89
C HIS A 182 3.22 3.12 0.70
N VAL A 183 3.84 3.76 -0.29
CA VAL A 183 5.30 3.74 -0.45
C VAL A 183 5.99 4.43 0.72
N LEU A 184 5.45 5.56 1.18
CA LEU A 184 5.95 6.30 2.34
C LEU A 184 5.75 5.54 3.67
N GLY A 185 4.87 4.55 3.72
CA GLY A 185 4.71 3.68 4.88
C GLY A 185 3.30 3.62 5.47
N PHE A 186 2.37 4.43 4.98
CA PHE A 186 0.98 4.35 5.43
C PHE A 186 0.45 2.92 5.22
N GLY A 187 -0.09 2.29 6.24
CA GLY A 187 -0.55 0.90 6.19
C GLY A 187 0.54 -0.15 6.00
N SER A 188 1.50 0.11 5.14
CA SER A 188 2.56 -0.84 4.78
C SER A 188 3.62 -1.03 5.86
N LEU A 189 3.86 -0.01 6.70
CA LEU A 189 4.87 -0.03 7.78
C LEU A 189 4.28 0.00 9.20
N TRP A 190 2.98 0.02 9.38
CA TRP A 190 2.36 0.11 10.71
C TRP A 190 2.75 -1.05 11.64
N SER A 191 2.90 -2.25 11.10
CA SER A 191 3.34 -3.42 11.86
C SER A 191 4.86 -3.47 12.05
N PHE A 192 5.64 -2.75 11.24
CA PHE A 192 7.10 -2.65 11.35
C PHE A 192 7.53 -1.59 12.34
N ASN A 193 6.73 -0.53 12.49
CA ASN A 193 7.08 0.62 13.30
C ASN A 193 6.30 0.62 14.61
N ARG A 194 6.95 0.26 15.69
CA ARG A 194 6.50 0.44 17.09
C ARG A 194 5.15 -0.18 17.45
N THR A 195 4.72 -1.22 16.74
CA THR A 195 3.39 -1.81 17.00
C THR A 195 2.25 -0.77 16.93
N LEU A 196 2.23 0.04 15.89
CA LEU A 196 1.16 1.04 15.71
C LEU A 196 -0.22 0.41 15.44
N LEU A 197 -0.28 -0.91 15.28
CA LEU A 197 -1.49 -1.64 14.97
C LEU A 197 -1.78 -2.71 16.02
N THR A 198 -3.01 -2.77 16.51
CA THR A 198 -3.53 -3.81 17.39
C THR A 198 -4.73 -4.49 16.78
N GLY A 199 -5.08 -5.69 17.21
CA GLY A 199 -6.23 -6.43 16.68
C GLY A 199 -6.03 -6.99 15.28
N VAL A 200 -4.80 -7.12 14.80
CA VAL A 200 -4.48 -7.70 13.47
C VAL A 200 -5.09 -9.09 13.34
N GLY A 201 -5.76 -9.36 12.22
CA GLY A 201 -6.43 -10.62 11.96
C GLY A 201 -7.81 -10.78 12.62
N THR A 202 -8.29 -9.75 13.26
CA THR A 202 -9.69 -9.64 13.74
C THR A 202 -10.50 -8.75 12.80
N THR A 203 -11.80 -8.64 13.02
CA THR A 203 -12.67 -7.69 12.33
C THR A 203 -12.63 -6.28 12.93
N ASP A 204 -11.76 -6.03 13.91
CA ASP A 204 -11.66 -4.75 14.60
C ASP A 204 -10.20 -4.36 14.88
N PRO A 205 -9.35 -4.26 13.83
CA PRO A 205 -7.99 -3.76 14.00
C PRO A 205 -8.02 -2.26 14.31
N ARG A 206 -7.03 -1.79 15.09
CA ARG A 206 -6.97 -0.41 15.56
C ARG A 206 -5.56 0.15 15.43
N PHE A 207 -5.48 1.38 14.91
CA PHE A 207 -4.24 2.15 14.92
C PHE A 207 -4.09 2.87 16.26
N THR A 208 -2.90 2.80 16.83
CA THR A 208 -2.64 3.23 18.23
C THR A 208 -1.69 4.43 18.34
N GLY A 209 -1.33 5.04 17.22
CA GLY A 209 -0.45 6.18 17.20
C GLY A 209 -1.08 7.41 17.89
N PRO A 210 -0.37 8.07 18.80
CA PRO A 210 -0.94 9.13 19.62
C PRO A 210 -1.32 10.39 18.83
N LEU A 211 -0.61 10.72 17.75
CA LEU A 211 -0.95 11.88 16.92
C LEU A 211 -2.23 11.63 16.13
N ALA A 212 -2.38 10.44 15.54
CA ALA A 212 -3.60 10.06 14.83
C ALA A 212 -4.80 9.96 15.79
N ILE A 213 -4.64 9.42 16.99
CA ILE A 213 -5.69 9.41 18.01
C ILE A 213 -6.14 10.84 18.32
N ALA A 214 -5.20 11.77 18.54
CA ALA A 214 -5.53 13.16 18.81
C ALA A 214 -6.23 13.85 17.60
N ALA A 215 -5.88 13.48 16.37
CA ALA A 215 -6.57 13.97 15.18
C ALA A 215 -7.99 13.37 15.07
N TYR A 216 -8.14 12.09 15.37
CA TYR A 216 -9.43 11.40 15.39
C TYR A 216 -10.39 12.01 16.42
N ASP A 217 -9.90 12.29 17.62
CA ASP A 217 -10.68 12.97 18.68
C ASP A 217 -11.16 14.36 18.22
N LYS A 218 -10.31 15.13 17.51
CA LYS A 218 -10.70 16.42 16.95
C LYS A 218 -11.81 16.33 15.89
N LEU A 219 -11.88 15.21 15.17
CA LEU A 219 -12.94 14.92 14.22
C LEU A 219 -14.26 14.48 14.88
N GLY A 220 -14.25 14.27 16.21
CA GLY A 220 -15.40 13.79 16.98
C GLY A 220 -15.42 12.29 17.19
N GLY A 221 -14.32 11.59 16.85
CA GLY A 221 -14.10 10.19 17.20
C GLY A 221 -13.73 10.01 18.66
N SER A 222 -13.42 8.79 19.07
CA SER A 222 -12.92 8.49 20.42
C SER A 222 -12.14 7.18 20.47
N GLY A 223 -11.10 7.16 21.28
CA GLY A 223 -10.24 5.99 21.46
C GLY A 223 -9.26 5.79 20.31
N THR A 224 -8.82 4.55 20.10
CA THR A 224 -7.92 4.19 19.01
C THR A 224 -8.61 4.28 17.64
N VAL A 225 -7.84 4.59 16.60
CA VAL A 225 -8.40 4.86 15.27
C VAL A 225 -8.82 3.54 14.60
N PRO A 226 -10.06 3.43 14.09
CA PRO A 226 -10.51 2.26 13.33
C PRO A 226 -9.69 2.04 12.07
N VAL A 227 -9.31 0.78 11.84
CA VAL A 227 -8.59 0.32 10.65
C VAL A 227 -9.45 -0.74 9.97
N GLU A 228 -9.38 -0.86 8.66
CA GLU A 228 -10.15 -1.80 7.89
C GLU A 228 -9.88 -3.26 8.30
N GLY A 229 -10.92 -3.96 8.72
CA GLY A 229 -10.82 -5.32 9.28
C GLY A 229 -11.71 -6.36 8.62
N ASP A 230 -12.71 -5.98 7.83
CA ASP A 230 -13.72 -6.90 7.33
C ASP A 230 -14.09 -6.70 5.85
N GLN A 231 -13.59 -5.65 5.20
CA GLN A 231 -13.91 -5.35 3.81
C GLN A 231 -12.67 -5.35 2.90
N GLY A 232 -12.88 -5.53 1.62
CA GLY A 232 -11.91 -5.34 0.56
C GLY A 232 -10.99 -6.53 0.28
N GLY A 233 -10.54 -7.26 1.23
CA GLY A 233 -9.61 -8.39 1.02
C GLY A 233 -8.18 -8.13 1.45
N ALA A 234 -7.24 -8.97 1.02
CA ALA A 234 -5.87 -9.01 1.56
C ALA A 234 -5.05 -7.72 1.31
N GLY A 235 -5.33 -6.98 0.24
CA GLY A 235 -4.69 -5.69 -0.04
C GLY A 235 -5.14 -4.59 0.92
N THR A 236 -6.37 -4.65 1.40
CA THR A 236 -7.02 -3.59 2.18
C THR A 236 -6.94 -3.82 3.69
N LEU A 237 -7.15 -5.07 4.13
CA LEU A 237 -7.24 -5.42 5.54
C LEU A 237 -5.97 -5.06 6.32
N ASN A 238 -6.14 -4.36 7.43
CA ASN A 238 -5.08 -3.90 8.34
C ASN A 238 -4.13 -2.85 7.74
N ARG A 239 -4.52 -2.18 6.64
CA ARG A 239 -3.63 -1.27 5.90
C ARG A 239 -4.25 0.06 5.53
N HIS A 240 -5.56 0.17 5.68
CA HIS A 240 -6.37 1.34 5.36
C HIS A 240 -7.18 1.77 6.56
N TRP A 241 -7.68 2.99 6.55
CA TRP A 241 -8.72 3.39 7.49
C TRP A 241 -10.00 2.61 7.21
N ASP A 242 -10.78 2.36 8.26
CA ASP A 242 -12.06 1.65 8.18
C ASP A 242 -13.07 2.44 7.33
N GLU A 243 -13.50 1.87 6.21
CA GLU A 243 -14.42 2.50 5.27
C GLU A 243 -15.76 2.86 5.93
N ALA A 244 -16.29 2.00 6.80
CA ALA A 244 -17.55 2.25 7.49
C ALA A 244 -17.50 3.47 8.42
N THR A 245 -16.32 3.78 8.96
CA THR A 245 -16.08 4.93 9.84
C THR A 245 -15.73 6.19 9.05
N PHE A 246 -14.87 6.09 8.05
CA PHE A 246 -14.22 7.25 7.42
C PHE A 246 -14.74 7.59 6.02
N PHE A 247 -15.44 6.66 5.37
CA PHE A 247 -16.16 6.84 4.10
C PHE A 247 -15.30 7.43 2.98
N ASN A 248 -15.18 8.74 2.86
CA ASN A 248 -14.48 9.42 1.77
C ASN A 248 -13.10 9.96 2.16
N GLU A 249 -12.52 9.50 3.26
CA GLU A 249 -11.12 9.80 3.54
C GLU A 249 -10.23 9.07 2.54
N LEU A 250 -9.22 9.75 2.00
CA LEU A 250 -8.44 9.23 0.87
C LEU A 250 -7.75 7.89 1.15
N MET A 251 -7.36 7.63 2.39
CA MET A 251 -6.62 6.42 2.77
C MET A 251 -7.53 5.30 3.30
N THR A 252 -8.82 5.31 2.96
CA THR A 252 -9.65 4.10 2.99
C THR A 252 -9.36 3.21 1.78
N GLY A 253 -9.82 1.97 1.75
CA GLY A 253 -9.64 1.05 0.60
C GLY A 253 -10.57 1.34 -0.59
N PHE A 254 -11.31 2.46 -0.55
CA PHE A 254 -12.32 2.79 -1.55
C PHE A 254 -12.28 4.28 -1.89
N LEU A 255 -12.32 4.61 -3.17
CA LEU A 255 -12.56 5.98 -3.61
C LEU A 255 -14.03 6.17 -4.00
N ASN A 256 -14.62 7.22 -3.49
CA ASN A 256 -15.98 7.60 -3.84
C ASN A 256 -16.04 8.15 -5.26
N SER A 257 -17.23 8.36 -5.82
CA SER A 257 -17.37 8.88 -7.18
C SER A 257 -16.63 10.20 -7.34
N SER A 258 -16.15 10.50 -8.55
CA SER A 258 -15.45 11.75 -8.88
C SER A 258 -16.25 13.03 -8.59
N ALA A 259 -17.56 12.90 -8.28
CA ALA A 259 -18.39 13.99 -7.78
C ALA A 259 -18.24 14.23 -6.27
N THR A 260 -17.59 13.32 -5.56
CA THR A 260 -17.34 13.37 -4.10
C THR A 260 -15.85 13.50 -3.88
N ALA A 261 -15.38 14.54 -3.24
CA ALA A 261 -13.96 14.68 -2.92
C ALA A 261 -13.51 13.57 -1.98
N ASN A 262 -12.31 13.01 -2.22
CA ASN A 262 -11.64 12.06 -1.34
C ASN A 262 -10.43 12.77 -0.68
N PRO A 263 -10.64 13.49 0.42
CA PRO A 263 -9.59 14.32 1.03
C PRO A 263 -8.56 13.47 1.78
N LEU A 264 -7.29 13.78 1.61
CA LEU A 264 -6.22 13.32 2.48
C LEU A 264 -6.25 14.15 3.76
N SER A 265 -6.86 13.64 4.81
CA SER A 265 -7.16 14.39 6.03
C SER A 265 -5.97 14.57 6.98
N ASP A 266 -6.14 15.47 7.95
CA ASP A 266 -5.17 15.62 9.05
C ASP A 266 -5.00 14.34 9.89
N LEU A 267 -5.94 13.42 9.84
CA LEU A 267 -5.81 12.10 10.47
C LEU A 267 -4.69 11.29 9.78
N SER A 268 -4.69 11.25 8.45
CA SER A 268 -3.64 10.57 7.69
C SER A 268 -2.29 11.28 7.79
N VAL A 269 -2.28 12.62 7.81
CA VAL A 269 -1.06 13.40 8.11
C VAL A 269 -0.49 13.04 9.47
N ALA A 270 -1.33 12.97 10.50
CA ALA A 270 -0.92 12.61 11.86
C ALA A 270 -0.36 11.17 11.95
N ALA A 271 -0.96 10.23 11.22
CA ALA A 271 -0.45 8.86 11.15
C ALA A 271 0.97 8.77 10.55
N MET A 272 1.31 9.63 9.59
CA MET A 272 2.68 9.72 9.09
C MET A 272 3.66 10.25 10.16
N GLY A 273 3.19 11.17 11.02
CA GLY A 273 3.96 11.60 12.19
C GLY A 273 4.19 10.47 13.20
N ASP A 274 3.20 9.63 13.43
CA ASP A 274 3.32 8.45 14.29
C ASP A 274 4.27 7.38 13.70
N LEU A 275 4.39 7.30 12.38
CA LEU A 275 5.40 6.49 11.69
C LEU A 275 6.83 6.97 11.97
N GLY A 276 7.01 8.25 12.25
CA GLY A 276 8.31 8.84 12.58
C GLY A 276 8.73 10.00 11.68
N TYR A 277 7.94 10.36 10.67
CA TYR A 277 8.19 11.56 9.88
C TYR A 277 7.92 12.83 10.70
N VAL A 278 8.66 13.89 10.40
CA VAL A 278 8.29 15.24 10.85
C VAL A 278 7.25 15.77 9.88
N VAL A 279 6.05 16.06 10.35
CA VAL A 279 4.92 16.46 9.51
C VAL A 279 4.36 17.83 9.88
N ASN A 280 3.79 18.50 8.90
CA ASN A 280 3.02 19.72 9.07
C ASN A 280 1.59 19.37 9.50
N LEU A 281 1.33 19.24 10.79
CA LEU A 281 -0.03 19.03 11.29
C LEU A 281 -0.93 20.19 10.88
N GLY A 282 -2.08 19.90 10.29
CA GLY A 282 -2.99 20.92 9.73
C GLY A 282 -2.78 21.19 8.23
N SER A 283 -1.87 20.46 7.56
CA SER A 283 -1.69 20.53 6.11
C SER A 283 -2.61 19.57 5.33
N GLY A 284 -3.37 18.74 6.03
CA GLY A 284 -4.37 17.87 5.41
C GLY A 284 -5.51 18.66 4.77
N ASP A 285 -6.20 17.99 3.88
CA ASP A 285 -7.40 18.53 3.26
C ASP A 285 -8.55 18.65 4.29
N LYS A 286 -9.50 19.54 4.03
CA LYS A 286 -10.69 19.68 4.88
C LYS A 286 -11.50 18.39 4.84
N TYR A 287 -11.67 17.78 5.98
CA TYR A 287 -12.40 16.56 6.16
C TYR A 287 -13.34 16.65 7.38
N GLN A 288 -14.46 15.96 7.32
CA GLN A 288 -15.41 15.83 8.43
C GLN A 288 -15.78 14.36 8.57
N LEU A 289 -15.67 13.84 9.78
CA LEU A 289 -16.13 12.47 10.05
C LEU A 289 -17.63 12.35 9.76
N PRO A 290 -18.07 11.34 8.99
CA PRO A 290 -19.48 11.11 8.73
C PRO A 290 -20.25 10.95 10.03
N LYS A 291 -21.44 11.56 10.10
CA LYS A 291 -22.32 11.39 11.28
C LYS A 291 -22.88 9.97 11.27
N SER A 292 -22.80 9.30 12.42
CA SER A 292 -23.41 7.98 12.63
C SER A 292 -24.88 7.99 12.18
N GLY A 293 -25.26 7.09 11.27
CA GLY A 293 -26.63 7.00 10.74
C GLY A 293 -26.91 7.86 9.50
N GLY A 294 -25.91 8.50 8.89
CA GLY A 294 -26.06 9.15 7.59
C GLY A 294 -26.27 8.11 6.47
N PRO A 295 -26.88 8.50 5.32
CA PRO A 295 -27.17 7.59 4.20
C PRO A 295 -25.95 7.03 3.47
N GLY A 296 -24.72 7.21 3.99
CA GLY A 296 -23.47 6.72 3.43
C GLY A 296 -22.86 5.53 4.15
N LEU A 297 -23.40 5.10 5.29
CA LEU A 297 -22.85 3.97 6.08
C LEU A 297 -23.36 2.59 5.64
N ALA A 298 -24.24 2.50 4.67
CA ALA A 298 -24.45 1.25 3.97
C ALA A 298 -23.28 1.14 2.98
N VAL A 299 -22.37 0.19 3.24
CA VAL A 299 -21.36 -0.26 2.28
C VAL A 299 -22.01 -0.40 0.91
N GLN A 300 -22.06 0.68 0.19
CA GLN A 300 -22.32 0.64 -1.22
C GLN A 300 -20.96 0.34 -1.82
N GLY A 301 -20.63 -0.96 -1.83
CA GLY A 301 -19.54 -1.43 -2.63
C GLY A 301 -19.59 -0.66 -3.93
N ALA A 302 -18.52 0.00 -4.28
CA ALA A 302 -18.39 1.02 -5.32
C ALA A 302 -19.06 0.72 -6.68
N ALA A 303 -19.56 -0.47 -6.90
CA ALA A 303 -20.22 -0.93 -8.13
C ALA A 303 -21.54 -0.23 -8.45
N GLY A 304 -22.16 0.48 -7.49
CA GLY A 304 -23.47 1.12 -7.70
C GLY A 304 -23.47 2.64 -7.77
N THR A 305 -22.37 3.31 -7.33
CA THR A 305 -22.29 4.78 -7.21
C THR A 305 -21.24 5.44 -8.10
N GLY A 306 -20.51 4.68 -8.94
CA GLY A 306 -19.44 5.19 -9.78
C GLY A 306 -18.12 5.42 -9.03
N GLY A 307 -17.96 4.89 -7.81
CA GLY A 307 -16.69 4.86 -7.06
C GLY A 307 -15.75 3.75 -7.52
N LEU A 308 -14.53 3.72 -6.98
CA LEU A 308 -13.48 2.76 -7.28
C LEU A 308 -13.14 1.94 -6.02
N ASP A 309 -13.24 0.62 -6.12
CA ASP A 309 -12.78 -0.32 -5.12
C ASP A 309 -11.29 -0.61 -5.36
N LEU A 310 -10.42 0.08 -4.62
CA LEU A 310 -8.97 -0.10 -4.70
C LEU A 310 -8.56 -1.50 -4.24
N ALA A 311 -9.30 -2.05 -3.27
CA ALA A 311 -9.05 -3.36 -2.70
C ALA A 311 -9.01 -4.51 -3.71
N LYS A 312 -9.72 -4.40 -4.82
CA LYS A 312 -9.71 -5.39 -5.88
C LYS A 312 -8.50 -5.30 -6.79
N GLY A 313 -7.93 -4.10 -6.89
CA GLY A 313 -6.86 -3.82 -7.85
C GLY A 313 -5.51 -3.51 -7.22
N GLU A 314 -5.44 -3.37 -5.90
CA GLU A 314 -4.22 -2.96 -5.21
C GLU A 314 -3.46 -4.16 -4.63
N LEU A 315 -2.15 -4.19 -4.91
CA LEU A 315 -1.21 -5.11 -4.28
C LEU A 315 -0.23 -4.32 -3.41
N LEU A 316 -0.43 -4.36 -2.10
CA LEU A 316 0.51 -3.74 -1.18
C LEU A 316 1.77 -4.59 -0.99
N VAL A 317 2.90 -3.96 -1.19
CA VAL A 317 4.21 -4.60 -1.07
C VAL A 317 4.82 -4.27 0.28
N ARG A 318 5.57 -5.21 0.82
CA ARG A 318 6.30 -5.08 2.08
C ARG A 318 7.78 -4.87 1.81
N PRO A 319 8.50 -4.25 2.74
CA PRO A 319 9.94 -4.16 2.65
C PRO A 319 10.59 -5.53 2.47
N THR A 320 11.57 -5.58 1.61
CA THR A 320 12.37 -6.80 1.34
C THR A 320 13.73 -6.76 2.01
N MET A 321 14.21 -5.57 2.36
CA MET A 321 15.55 -5.35 2.92
C MET A 321 15.59 -4.16 3.88
N VAL A 322 16.63 -4.15 4.72
CA VAL A 322 16.94 -3.02 5.60
C VAL A 322 18.38 -2.54 5.32
N VAL A 323 18.57 -1.21 5.33
CA VAL A 323 19.88 -0.57 5.28
C VAL A 323 20.27 -0.01 6.64
N ARG A 324 21.56 -0.13 7.02
CA ARG A 324 22.12 0.33 8.30
C ARG A 324 23.29 1.28 8.11
#